data_d6c20bc051d4b0c3031f2e3a18431cf4
#
_entry.id   d6c20bc051d4b0c3031f2e3a18431cf4
#
_cell.length_a   1.000
_cell.length_b   1.000
_cell.length_c   1.000
_cell.angle_alpha   90.00
_cell.angle_beta   90.00
_cell.angle_gamma   90.00
#
_symmetry.space_group_name_H-M   'P 1'
#
loop_
_entity.id
_entity.type
_entity.pdbx_description
1 polymer ?
#
loop_
_entity_poly.entity_id
_entity_poly.type
_entity_poly.pdbx_seq_one_letter_code
_entity_poly.pdbx_strand_id
1 'polypeptide(L)'
;MKSEESPSLNREGQGGSFGPCESLLFELLRGELWGTGLSFSQLSHSEFEELMALAGEQTVTGLVGDCLIKNNIKLEREDALGLYAKMKAIEKANARVNENLVSFVNFMERKGIDYIIVKGQVAGSFYPNPNARMSGDVDLYFVGDNYQKIKSLVEQRLGKQLSKLSDGKHVEFEVNGVIFELHDKLSRLATRKHQAYWDQMIDNAILEGTDTVMINGKEIKTLSSTYNAMYIFVHLFYHMTASGVGLRQLCDWAMVLHNLNDNVNDNENLLNTKAQRDKDFNDNRTPSLNREGWGGSSISGPLKELGYLKAYKAMGAFLVEYLGLPEEQFPFVLTEKDRKWVETIKKNILKRGNFGRTGRKVKNLGVLHSMETGYLNMAQTLTFYRLAPKEVLLRFTSLGEWFMERFKIKRKH
;
A
#
# COMPACT_ATOMS: atom_id res chain seq x y z
N MET A 1 26.84 -16.65 44.93
CA MET A 1 26.05 -16.78 43.70
C MET A 1 25.40 -15.40 43.45
N LYS A 2 25.96 -14.63 42.55
CA LYS A 2 25.46 -13.33 42.15
C LYS A 2 24.52 -13.56 40.95
N SER A 3 23.29 -13.11 41.06
CA SER A 3 22.33 -13.05 39.98
C SER A 3 22.80 -12.04 38.94
N GLU A 4 23.03 -12.45 37.72
CA GLU A 4 23.28 -11.59 36.58
C GLU A 4 21.94 -10.95 36.18
N GLU A 5 21.82 -9.65 36.39
CA GLU A 5 20.75 -8.82 35.86
C GLU A 5 20.95 -8.68 34.34
N SER A 6 19.88 -8.98 33.60
CA SER A 6 19.79 -8.72 32.15
C SER A 6 19.93 -7.23 31.86
N PRO A 7 20.64 -6.81 30.81
CA PRO A 7 20.79 -5.40 30.49
C PRO A 7 19.46 -4.81 30.01
N SER A 8 18.95 -3.85 30.79
CA SER A 8 17.82 -3.00 30.42
C SER A 8 18.13 -2.22 29.13
N LEU A 9 17.25 -2.31 28.16
CA LEU A 9 17.26 -1.57 26.89
C LEU A 9 17.13 -0.06 27.11
N ASN A 10 18.22 0.62 27.47
CA ASN A 10 18.33 2.06 27.32
C ASN A 10 18.87 2.40 25.94
N ARG A 11 18.00 2.90 25.06
CA ARG A 11 18.39 3.48 23.78
C ARG A 11 17.84 4.88 23.64
N GLU A 12 18.68 5.84 23.94
CA GLU A 12 18.57 7.19 23.44
C GLU A 12 19.19 7.25 22.05
N GLY A 13 18.35 7.42 21.01
CA GLY A 13 18.75 7.67 19.64
C GLY A 13 17.66 8.42 18.94
N GLN A 14 17.83 9.69 18.80
CA GLN A 14 17.18 10.72 17.95
C GLN A 14 15.77 10.42 17.44
N GLY A 15 14.77 11.15 17.96
CA GLY A 15 13.46 11.34 17.37
C GLY A 15 12.34 10.53 18.00
N GLY A 16 11.48 11.15 18.79
CA GLY A 16 10.17 10.66 19.22
C GLY A 16 10.23 9.44 20.18
N SER A 17 9.70 9.56 21.38
CA SER A 17 9.64 8.45 22.34
C SER A 17 8.75 7.32 21.80
N PHE A 18 9.39 6.23 21.35
CA PHE A 18 8.72 4.98 21.00
C PHE A 18 8.30 4.21 22.25
N GLY A 19 7.12 3.56 22.21
CA GLY A 19 6.93 2.39 23.06
C GLY A 19 7.89 1.26 22.62
N PRO A 20 8.38 0.42 23.53
CA PRO A 20 9.31 -0.66 23.18
C PRO A 20 8.81 -1.53 22.02
N CYS A 21 7.53 -1.87 22.01
CA CYS A 21 6.88 -2.70 20.98
C CYS A 21 6.83 -2.01 19.59
N GLU A 22 6.60 -0.68 19.55
CA GLU A 22 6.63 0.07 18.29
C GLU A 22 8.02 0.06 17.66
N SER A 23 9.08 0.20 18.47
CA SER A 23 10.48 0.13 18.02
C SER A 23 10.81 -1.22 17.41
N LEU A 24 10.41 -2.31 18.08
CA LEU A 24 10.56 -3.69 17.59
C LEU A 24 9.84 -3.89 16.25
N LEU A 25 8.60 -3.40 16.13
CA LEU A 25 7.83 -3.52 14.91
C LEU A 25 8.53 -2.86 13.72
N PHE A 26 8.99 -1.62 13.86
CA PHE A 26 9.69 -0.93 12.78
C PHE A 26 11.06 -1.53 12.47
N GLU A 27 11.78 -2.03 13.48
CA GLU A 27 13.06 -2.74 13.28
C GLU A 27 12.85 -4.02 12.46
N LEU A 28 11.84 -4.82 12.79
CA LEU A 28 11.49 -6.03 12.04
C LEU A 28 11.01 -5.74 10.62
N LEU A 29 10.22 -4.68 10.42
CA LEU A 29 9.82 -4.29 9.07
C LEU A 29 11.00 -3.86 8.22
N ARG A 30 11.96 -3.10 8.77
CA ARG A 30 13.21 -2.78 8.06
C ARG A 30 14.04 -4.03 7.77
N GLY A 31 14.12 -4.95 8.74
CA GLY A 31 14.79 -6.24 8.55
C GLY A 31 14.18 -7.06 7.42
N GLU A 32 12.85 -7.11 7.34
CA GLU A 32 12.16 -7.86 6.29
C GLU A 32 12.25 -7.19 4.91
N LEU A 33 12.09 -5.87 4.84
CA LEU A 33 12.07 -5.15 3.57
C LEU A 33 13.47 -4.97 2.95
N TRP A 34 14.50 -4.76 3.79
CA TRP A 34 15.83 -4.35 3.33
C TRP A 34 16.97 -5.26 3.82
N GLY A 35 16.68 -6.31 4.56
CA GLY A 35 17.71 -7.20 5.11
C GLY A 35 18.57 -6.56 6.20
N THR A 36 18.09 -5.49 6.86
CA THR A 36 18.84 -4.86 7.95
C THR A 36 18.92 -5.78 9.17
N GLY A 37 20.08 -5.82 9.81
CA GLY A 37 20.29 -6.63 11.02
C GLY A 37 19.39 -6.19 12.17
N LEU A 38 19.01 -7.15 13.02
CA LEU A 38 18.20 -6.89 14.22
C LEU A 38 19.11 -6.68 15.44
N SER A 39 18.64 -5.85 16.35
CA SER A 39 19.37 -5.51 17.59
C SER A 39 19.10 -6.46 18.75
N PHE A 40 18.26 -7.45 18.57
CA PHE A 40 17.87 -8.45 19.56
C PHE A 40 17.91 -9.86 18.94
N SER A 41 17.99 -10.88 19.78
CA SER A 41 18.07 -12.29 19.36
C SER A 41 17.02 -13.18 20.03
N GLN A 42 16.22 -12.61 20.91
CA GLN A 42 15.13 -13.31 21.62
C GLN A 42 14.01 -12.34 22.00
N LEU A 43 12.80 -12.86 22.16
CA LEU A 43 11.64 -12.15 22.72
C LEU A 43 11.04 -12.99 23.85
N SER A 44 10.60 -12.34 24.91
CA SER A 44 9.75 -12.96 25.91
C SER A 44 8.35 -13.18 25.35
N HIS A 45 7.58 -14.04 25.98
CA HIS A 45 6.16 -14.27 25.62
C HIS A 45 5.35 -12.98 25.56
N SER A 46 5.46 -12.11 26.55
CA SER A 46 4.74 -10.83 26.59
C SER A 46 5.13 -9.89 25.44
N GLU A 47 6.41 -9.75 25.14
CA GLU A 47 6.88 -8.93 24.01
C GLU A 47 6.39 -9.50 22.67
N PHE A 48 6.43 -10.82 22.52
CA PHE A 48 5.94 -11.48 21.32
C PHE A 48 4.42 -11.27 21.14
N GLU A 49 3.62 -11.45 22.20
CA GLU A 49 2.16 -11.25 22.12
C GLU A 49 1.80 -9.80 21.78
N GLU A 50 2.42 -8.80 22.43
CA GLU A 50 2.20 -7.38 22.14
C GLU A 50 2.59 -7.05 20.69
N LEU A 51 3.76 -7.53 20.25
CA LEU A 51 4.25 -7.34 18.89
C LEU A 51 3.29 -7.94 17.86
N MET A 52 2.83 -9.18 18.06
CA MET A 52 1.94 -9.86 17.12
C MET A 52 0.53 -9.28 17.11
N ALA A 53 0.06 -8.73 18.24
CA ALA A 53 -1.19 -7.98 18.29
C ALA A 53 -1.07 -6.69 17.45
N LEU A 54 -0.02 -5.90 17.66
CA LEU A 54 0.23 -4.68 16.90
C LEU A 54 0.45 -4.96 15.40
N ALA A 55 1.22 -6.00 15.07
CA ALA A 55 1.41 -6.46 13.68
C ALA A 55 0.09 -6.85 13.02
N GLY A 56 -0.81 -7.49 13.76
CA GLY A 56 -2.17 -7.83 13.32
C GLY A 56 -3.01 -6.61 13.01
N GLU A 57 -3.02 -5.62 13.90
CA GLU A 57 -3.72 -4.34 13.72
C GLU A 57 -3.23 -3.57 12.49
N GLN A 58 -1.95 -3.69 12.18
CA GLN A 58 -1.28 -3.05 11.05
C GLN A 58 -1.27 -3.92 9.78
N THR A 59 -1.81 -5.14 9.85
CA THR A 59 -1.85 -6.13 8.74
C THR A 59 -0.46 -6.51 8.19
N VAL A 60 0.54 -6.55 9.05
CA VAL A 60 1.94 -6.91 8.73
C VAL A 60 2.43 -8.17 9.47
N THR A 61 1.51 -8.96 10.03
CA THR A 61 1.82 -10.20 10.76
C THR A 61 2.75 -11.13 9.98
N GLY A 62 2.53 -11.28 8.68
CA GLY A 62 3.37 -12.16 7.86
C GLY A 62 4.79 -11.61 7.67
N LEU A 63 4.95 -10.30 7.44
CA LEU A 63 6.26 -9.66 7.31
C LEU A 63 7.06 -9.76 8.61
N VAL A 64 6.42 -9.47 9.74
CA VAL A 64 7.02 -9.60 11.06
C VAL A 64 7.42 -11.05 11.34
N GLY A 65 6.51 -12.00 11.07
CA GLY A 65 6.75 -13.42 11.30
C GLY A 65 7.88 -13.99 10.43
N ASP A 66 7.95 -13.59 9.17
CA ASP A 66 9.01 -14.02 8.26
C ASP A 66 10.39 -13.49 8.72
N CYS A 67 10.45 -12.22 9.13
CA CYS A 67 11.67 -11.62 9.67
C CYS A 67 12.15 -12.33 10.95
N LEU A 68 11.23 -12.65 11.88
CA LEU A 68 11.57 -13.39 13.10
C LEU A 68 12.15 -14.77 12.78
N ILE A 69 11.56 -15.50 11.82
CA ILE A 69 12.00 -16.83 11.39
C ILE A 69 13.37 -16.75 10.69
N LYS A 70 13.53 -15.87 9.71
CA LYS A 70 14.77 -15.69 8.95
C LYS A 70 15.97 -15.36 9.84
N ASN A 71 15.73 -14.56 10.89
CA ASN A 71 16.79 -14.16 11.81
C ASN A 71 16.95 -15.10 13.01
N ASN A 72 16.25 -16.25 13.03
CA ASN A 72 16.33 -17.25 14.11
C ASN A 72 16.08 -16.65 15.50
N ILE A 73 15.14 -15.72 15.64
CA ILE A 73 14.82 -15.11 16.93
C ILE A 73 14.25 -16.18 17.87
N LYS A 74 14.83 -16.29 19.06
CA LYS A 74 14.39 -17.24 20.07
C LYS A 74 13.04 -16.83 20.64
N LEU A 75 12.08 -17.74 20.57
CA LEU A 75 10.72 -17.61 21.12
C LEU A 75 10.47 -18.76 22.09
N GLU A 76 9.49 -18.61 22.97
CA GLU A 76 8.96 -19.73 23.71
C GLU A 76 8.33 -20.76 22.75
N ARG A 77 8.30 -22.04 23.16
CA ARG A 77 7.88 -23.14 22.27
C ARG A 77 6.46 -22.95 21.73
N GLU A 78 5.55 -22.48 22.57
CA GLU A 78 4.13 -22.26 22.18
C GLU A 78 4.02 -21.12 21.19
N ASP A 79 4.74 -20.04 21.40
CA ASP A 79 4.80 -18.87 20.49
C ASP A 79 5.38 -19.26 19.13
N ALA A 80 6.46 -20.03 19.13
CA ALA A 80 7.07 -20.51 17.88
C ALA A 80 6.13 -21.40 17.07
N LEU A 81 5.38 -22.29 17.73
CA LEU A 81 4.37 -23.15 17.08
C LEU A 81 3.17 -22.31 16.57
N GLY A 82 2.71 -21.35 17.36
CA GLY A 82 1.65 -20.41 16.97
C GLY A 82 2.05 -19.54 15.77
N LEU A 83 3.29 -19.04 15.77
CA LEU A 83 3.84 -18.29 14.66
C LEU A 83 3.91 -19.13 13.38
N TYR A 84 4.45 -20.35 13.48
CA TYR A 84 4.52 -21.27 12.33
C TYR A 84 3.14 -21.54 11.73
N ALA A 85 2.13 -21.82 12.56
CA ALA A 85 0.76 -22.04 12.10
C ALA A 85 0.18 -20.80 11.39
N LYS A 86 0.42 -19.59 11.92
CA LYS A 86 0.02 -18.32 11.29
C LYS A 86 0.68 -18.12 9.94
N MET A 87 2.00 -18.38 9.83
CA MET A 87 2.72 -18.24 8.57
C MET A 87 2.20 -19.22 7.51
N LYS A 88 1.94 -20.48 7.88
CA LYS A 88 1.34 -21.47 6.96
C LYS A 88 -0.07 -21.07 6.52
N ALA A 89 -0.87 -20.46 7.38
CA ALA A 89 -2.19 -19.95 7.02
C ALA A 89 -2.10 -18.78 6.02
N ILE A 90 -1.14 -17.85 6.20
CA ILE A 90 -0.90 -16.73 5.28
C ILE A 90 -0.41 -17.26 3.92
N GLU A 91 0.55 -18.16 3.89
CA GLU A 91 1.06 -18.80 2.66
C GLU A 91 -0.07 -19.47 1.87
N LYS A 92 -0.92 -20.26 2.56
CA LYS A 92 -2.08 -20.91 1.94
C LYS A 92 -3.11 -19.91 1.41
N ALA A 93 -3.34 -18.81 2.12
CA ALA A 93 -4.25 -17.75 1.67
C ALA A 93 -3.70 -17.06 0.41
N ASN A 94 -2.40 -16.75 0.38
CA ASN A 94 -1.73 -16.16 -0.79
C ASN A 94 -1.77 -17.08 -2.01
N ALA A 95 -1.47 -18.37 -1.83
CA ALA A 95 -1.55 -19.36 -2.90
C ALA A 95 -2.96 -19.40 -3.51
N ARG A 96 -4.01 -19.44 -2.66
CA ARG A 96 -5.41 -19.43 -3.11
C ARG A 96 -5.75 -18.17 -3.90
N VAL A 97 -5.31 -16.98 -3.45
CA VAL A 97 -5.55 -15.72 -4.17
C VAL A 97 -4.87 -15.76 -5.53
N ASN A 98 -3.60 -16.15 -5.59
CA ASN A 98 -2.82 -16.18 -6.82
C ASN A 98 -3.36 -17.21 -7.83
N GLU A 99 -3.78 -18.41 -7.40
CA GLU A 99 -4.40 -19.42 -8.25
C GLU A 99 -5.72 -18.92 -8.87
N ASN A 100 -6.57 -18.28 -8.05
CA ASN A 100 -7.84 -17.74 -8.53
C ASN A 100 -7.62 -16.55 -9.48
N LEU A 101 -6.65 -15.67 -9.19
CA LEU A 101 -6.27 -14.58 -10.07
C LEU A 101 -5.81 -15.11 -11.44
N VAL A 102 -4.87 -16.07 -11.49
CA VAL A 102 -4.38 -16.65 -12.74
C VAL A 102 -5.54 -17.32 -13.52
N SER A 103 -6.43 -18.02 -12.83
CA SER A 103 -7.61 -18.64 -13.45
C SER A 103 -8.54 -17.59 -14.06
N PHE A 104 -8.75 -16.47 -13.37
CA PHE A 104 -9.59 -15.38 -13.86
C PHE A 104 -8.96 -14.61 -15.01
N VAL A 105 -7.65 -14.37 -14.95
CA VAL A 105 -6.87 -13.80 -16.06
C VAL A 105 -6.97 -14.66 -17.32
N ASN A 106 -6.74 -15.97 -17.20
CA ASN A 106 -6.88 -16.90 -18.32
C ASN A 106 -8.31 -16.90 -18.90
N PHE A 107 -9.33 -16.71 -18.06
CA PHE A 107 -10.72 -16.58 -18.53
C PHE A 107 -10.90 -15.29 -19.35
N MET A 108 -10.41 -14.15 -18.85
CA MET A 108 -10.51 -12.85 -19.55
C MET A 108 -9.79 -12.87 -20.89
N GLU A 109 -8.57 -13.40 -20.95
CA GLU A 109 -7.79 -13.53 -22.18
C GLU A 109 -8.50 -14.38 -23.24
N ARG A 110 -9.09 -15.52 -22.85
CA ARG A 110 -9.90 -16.36 -23.77
C ARG A 110 -11.15 -15.63 -24.28
N LYS A 111 -11.65 -14.63 -23.57
CA LYS A 111 -12.81 -13.80 -23.97
C LYS A 111 -12.40 -12.53 -24.72
N GLY A 112 -11.11 -12.30 -24.95
CA GLY A 112 -10.60 -11.10 -25.59
C GLY A 112 -10.87 -9.83 -24.79
N ILE A 113 -10.85 -9.94 -23.45
CA ILE A 113 -11.05 -8.83 -22.53
C ILE A 113 -9.70 -8.35 -22.04
N ASP A 114 -9.37 -7.10 -22.32
CA ASP A 114 -8.16 -6.48 -21.82
C ASP A 114 -8.37 -5.96 -20.41
N TYR A 115 -7.32 -6.07 -19.56
CA TYR A 115 -7.36 -5.79 -18.12
C TYR A 115 -6.02 -5.25 -17.65
N ILE A 116 -6.04 -4.58 -16.53
CA ILE A 116 -4.84 -4.16 -15.78
C ILE A 116 -5.03 -4.58 -14.32
N ILE A 117 -4.10 -5.39 -13.78
CA ILE A 117 -4.06 -5.63 -12.34
C ILE A 117 -3.39 -4.45 -11.64
N VAL A 118 -3.86 -4.12 -10.44
CA VAL A 118 -3.30 -3.01 -9.64
C VAL A 118 -3.18 -3.39 -8.17
N LYS A 119 -2.42 -2.60 -7.41
CA LYS A 119 -2.26 -2.74 -5.94
C LYS A 119 -1.67 -4.09 -5.48
N GLY A 120 -2.45 -4.81 -4.66
CA GLY A 120 -2.04 -5.90 -3.78
C GLY A 120 -1.06 -6.90 -4.36
N GLN A 121 -1.44 -7.63 -5.40
CA GLN A 121 -0.59 -8.66 -6.00
C GLN A 121 0.60 -8.07 -6.76
N VAL A 122 0.43 -6.87 -7.36
CA VAL A 122 1.54 -6.15 -8.00
C VAL A 122 2.59 -5.76 -6.97
N ALA A 123 2.20 -5.04 -5.92
CA ALA A 123 3.12 -4.67 -4.85
C ALA A 123 3.73 -5.91 -4.17
N GLY A 124 2.92 -6.96 -4.00
CA GLY A 124 3.34 -8.23 -3.41
C GLY A 124 4.47 -8.92 -4.16
N SER A 125 4.53 -8.78 -5.49
CA SER A 125 5.58 -9.40 -6.31
C SER A 125 6.97 -8.79 -6.09
N PHE A 126 7.05 -7.59 -5.51
CA PHE A 126 8.30 -6.89 -5.26
C PHE A 126 8.89 -7.12 -3.86
N TYR A 127 8.19 -7.86 -2.99
CA TYR A 127 8.72 -8.20 -1.68
C TYR A 127 9.80 -9.28 -1.76
N PRO A 128 10.82 -9.25 -0.87
CA PRO A 128 11.84 -10.31 -0.79
C PRO A 128 11.23 -11.71 -0.60
N ASN A 129 10.12 -11.78 0.16
CA ASN A 129 9.26 -12.96 0.25
C ASN A 129 7.80 -12.59 -0.04
N PRO A 130 7.32 -12.73 -1.29
CA PRO A 130 5.93 -12.43 -1.63
C PRO A 130 4.89 -13.19 -0.78
N ASN A 131 5.24 -14.38 -0.28
CA ASN A 131 4.33 -15.21 0.53
C ASN A 131 4.14 -14.68 1.96
N ALA A 132 5.05 -13.82 2.45
CA ALA A 132 4.94 -13.19 3.76
C ALA A 132 3.96 -11.99 3.75
N ARG A 133 3.70 -11.38 2.59
CA ARG A 133 2.74 -10.29 2.49
C ARG A 133 1.32 -10.83 2.60
N MET A 134 0.56 -10.35 3.57
CA MET A 134 -0.86 -10.73 3.71
C MET A 134 -1.68 -10.22 2.53
N SER A 135 -2.22 -11.11 1.71
CA SER A 135 -3.12 -10.77 0.60
C SER A 135 -4.48 -10.24 1.09
N GLY A 136 -5.11 -9.45 0.26
CA GLY A 136 -6.50 -8.99 0.41
C GLY A 136 -7.31 -9.36 -0.83
N ASP A 137 -8.09 -8.39 -1.29
CA ASP A 137 -8.82 -8.36 -2.54
C ASP A 137 -7.91 -8.31 -3.76
N VAL A 138 -8.47 -8.67 -4.92
CA VAL A 138 -7.85 -8.58 -6.23
C VAL A 138 -8.50 -7.44 -7.00
N ASP A 139 -7.73 -6.39 -7.26
CA ASP A 139 -8.17 -5.20 -7.97
C ASP A 139 -7.84 -5.27 -9.46
N LEU A 140 -8.83 -5.17 -10.32
CA LEU A 140 -8.71 -5.20 -11.77
C LEU A 140 -9.35 -3.95 -12.38
N TYR A 141 -8.58 -3.23 -13.19
CA TYR A 141 -9.04 -2.05 -13.92
C TYR A 141 -9.27 -2.38 -15.40
N PHE A 142 -10.31 -1.79 -15.96
CA PHE A 142 -10.74 -2.05 -17.33
C PHE A 142 -10.98 -0.74 -18.08
N VAL A 143 -10.32 -0.56 -19.19
CA VAL A 143 -10.49 0.58 -20.08
C VAL A 143 -11.66 0.35 -21.04
N GLY A 144 -12.47 1.37 -21.25
CA GLY A 144 -13.55 1.39 -22.25
C GLY A 144 -14.60 0.29 -22.02
N ASP A 145 -15.02 -0.38 -23.10
CA ASP A 145 -16.08 -1.38 -23.07
C ASP A 145 -15.72 -2.66 -22.31
N ASN A 146 -14.43 -2.90 -22.02
CA ASN A 146 -13.99 -4.11 -21.33
C ASN A 146 -14.65 -4.25 -19.95
N TYR A 147 -14.87 -3.15 -19.25
CA TYR A 147 -15.57 -3.17 -17.96
C TYR A 147 -17.00 -3.75 -18.08
N GLN A 148 -17.80 -3.27 -19.03
CA GLN A 148 -19.16 -3.76 -19.19
C GLN A 148 -19.20 -5.21 -19.68
N LYS A 149 -18.27 -5.59 -20.56
CA LYS A 149 -18.14 -6.96 -21.05
C LYS A 149 -17.86 -7.93 -19.91
N ILE A 150 -16.83 -7.65 -19.08
CA ILE A 150 -16.48 -8.54 -17.98
C ILE A 150 -17.57 -8.56 -16.89
N LYS A 151 -18.14 -7.41 -16.56
CA LYS A 151 -19.24 -7.33 -15.59
C LYS A 151 -20.41 -8.22 -16.01
N SER A 152 -20.87 -8.11 -17.26
CA SER A 152 -21.98 -8.92 -17.80
C SER A 152 -21.66 -10.42 -17.78
N LEU A 153 -20.44 -10.83 -18.12
CA LEU A 153 -20.02 -12.24 -18.08
C LEU A 153 -20.00 -12.79 -16.65
N VAL A 154 -19.54 -11.99 -15.68
CA VAL A 154 -19.54 -12.38 -14.26
C VAL A 154 -20.96 -12.47 -13.73
N GLU A 155 -21.83 -11.50 -14.04
CA GLU A 155 -23.26 -11.52 -13.67
C GLU A 155 -23.97 -12.76 -14.22
N GLN A 156 -23.75 -13.06 -15.50
CA GLN A 156 -24.30 -14.27 -16.14
C GLN A 156 -23.84 -15.54 -15.42
N ARG A 157 -22.55 -15.64 -15.09
CA ARG A 157 -21.99 -16.82 -14.43
C ARG A 157 -22.47 -16.98 -12.99
N LEU A 158 -22.67 -15.87 -12.27
CA LEU A 158 -23.14 -15.86 -10.87
C LEU A 158 -24.67 -15.95 -10.78
N GLY A 159 -25.40 -15.71 -11.86
CA GLY A 159 -26.87 -15.65 -11.88
C GLY A 159 -27.44 -14.47 -11.05
N LYS A 160 -26.63 -13.40 -10.84
CA LYS A 160 -27.02 -12.21 -10.08
C LYS A 160 -26.45 -10.94 -10.67
N GLN A 161 -27.17 -9.82 -10.52
CA GLN A 161 -26.68 -8.49 -10.86
C GLN A 161 -25.67 -8.00 -9.84
N LEU A 162 -24.62 -7.31 -10.33
CA LEU A 162 -23.61 -6.66 -9.52
C LEU A 162 -23.87 -5.14 -9.47
N SER A 163 -24.03 -4.61 -8.27
CA SER A 163 -24.20 -3.17 -8.07
C SER A 163 -22.89 -2.55 -7.61
N LYS A 164 -22.60 -1.33 -8.06
CA LYS A 164 -21.47 -0.57 -7.55
C LYS A 164 -21.62 -0.32 -6.05
N LEU A 165 -20.52 -0.39 -5.33
CA LEU A 165 -20.46 -0.02 -3.92
C LEU A 165 -20.69 1.50 -3.75
N SER A 166 -20.85 1.96 -2.51
CA SER A 166 -21.15 3.36 -2.17
C SER A 166 -20.11 4.37 -2.68
N ASP A 167 -18.88 3.92 -2.95
CA ASP A 167 -17.85 4.76 -3.55
C ASP A 167 -18.01 4.96 -5.07
N GLY A 168 -18.86 4.16 -5.72
CA GLY A 168 -19.19 4.27 -7.14
C GLY A 168 -18.10 3.89 -8.12
N LYS A 169 -16.97 3.31 -7.65
CA LYS A 169 -15.78 3.01 -8.48
C LYS A 169 -15.75 1.61 -9.02
N HIS A 170 -16.27 0.63 -8.29
CA HIS A 170 -16.14 -0.78 -8.62
C HIS A 170 -17.37 -1.59 -8.25
N VAL A 171 -17.45 -2.78 -8.81
CA VAL A 171 -18.34 -3.84 -8.35
C VAL A 171 -17.48 -4.95 -7.75
N GLU A 172 -18.04 -5.64 -6.77
CA GLU A 172 -17.37 -6.70 -6.01
C GLU A 172 -18.10 -8.03 -6.21
N PHE A 173 -17.31 -9.12 -6.31
CA PHE A 173 -17.81 -10.48 -6.24
C PHE A 173 -16.78 -11.41 -5.63
N GLU A 174 -17.24 -12.54 -5.12
CA GLU A 174 -16.39 -13.53 -4.47
C GLU A 174 -16.40 -14.86 -5.25
N VAL A 175 -15.21 -15.43 -5.42
CA VAL A 175 -15.01 -16.80 -5.97
C VAL A 175 -13.99 -17.53 -5.11
N ASN A 176 -14.35 -18.70 -4.62
CA ASN A 176 -13.48 -19.58 -3.79
C ASN A 176 -12.88 -18.86 -2.56
N GLY A 177 -13.64 -17.94 -1.95
CA GLY A 177 -13.17 -17.15 -0.80
C GLY A 177 -12.16 -16.06 -1.18
N VAL A 178 -12.08 -15.67 -2.45
CA VAL A 178 -11.29 -14.55 -2.95
C VAL A 178 -12.21 -13.47 -3.48
N ILE A 179 -12.04 -12.25 -2.98
CA ILE A 179 -12.79 -11.08 -3.41
C ILE A 179 -12.10 -10.45 -4.62
N PHE A 180 -12.89 -10.21 -5.66
CA PHE A 180 -12.47 -9.50 -6.87
C PHE A 180 -13.21 -8.18 -6.97
N GLU A 181 -12.46 -7.10 -7.18
CA GLU A 181 -12.99 -5.77 -7.46
C GLU A 181 -12.77 -5.42 -8.93
N LEU A 182 -13.87 -5.21 -9.67
CA LEU A 182 -13.81 -4.74 -11.06
C LEU A 182 -14.01 -3.25 -11.09
N HIS A 183 -12.99 -2.52 -11.52
CA HIS A 183 -12.95 -1.07 -11.54
C HIS A 183 -13.13 -0.52 -12.95
N ASP A 184 -14.03 0.44 -13.13
CA ASP A 184 -14.07 1.34 -14.29
C ASP A 184 -13.40 2.68 -13.99
N LYS A 185 -13.03 2.93 -12.72
CA LYS A 185 -12.28 4.08 -12.25
C LYS A 185 -11.33 3.68 -11.13
N LEU A 186 -10.06 4.01 -11.29
CA LEU A 186 -9.05 3.69 -10.27
C LEU A 186 -9.21 4.51 -8.99
N SER A 187 -9.58 5.78 -9.11
CA SER A 187 -9.73 6.68 -7.96
C SER A 187 -10.89 7.64 -8.15
N ARG A 188 -11.44 8.12 -7.03
CA ARG A 188 -12.41 9.22 -7.01
C ARG A 188 -11.71 10.46 -6.46
N LEU A 189 -11.64 11.51 -7.28
CA LEU A 189 -10.97 12.77 -6.94
C LEU A 189 -11.99 13.89 -6.66
N ALA A 190 -11.55 14.94 -5.97
CA ALA A 190 -12.41 15.96 -5.39
C ALA A 190 -13.17 16.80 -6.42
N THR A 191 -12.53 17.10 -7.55
CA THR A 191 -13.13 17.98 -8.56
C THR A 191 -13.29 17.25 -9.90
N ARG A 192 -14.28 17.67 -10.71
CA ARG A 192 -14.43 17.16 -12.07
C ARG A 192 -13.17 17.36 -12.91
N LYS A 193 -12.45 18.48 -12.70
CA LYS A 193 -11.18 18.77 -13.40
C LYS A 193 -10.11 17.77 -13.03
N HIS A 194 -9.89 17.52 -11.72
CA HIS A 194 -8.91 16.53 -11.25
C HIS A 194 -9.28 15.12 -11.70
N GLN A 195 -10.58 14.77 -11.65
CA GLN A 195 -11.05 13.46 -12.12
C GLN A 195 -10.76 13.26 -13.60
N ALA A 196 -11.13 14.22 -14.46
CA ALA A 196 -10.88 14.13 -15.90
C ALA A 196 -9.37 14.05 -16.22
N TYR A 197 -8.56 14.86 -15.52
CA TYR A 197 -7.11 14.82 -15.67
C TYR A 197 -6.52 13.45 -15.27
N TRP A 198 -6.97 12.90 -14.13
CA TRP A 198 -6.55 11.58 -13.65
C TRP A 198 -6.93 10.46 -14.61
N ASP A 199 -8.21 10.41 -15.00
CA ASP A 199 -8.72 9.36 -15.89
C ASP A 199 -7.96 9.39 -17.23
N GLN A 200 -7.81 10.58 -17.86
CA GLN A 200 -7.06 10.74 -19.10
C GLN A 200 -5.58 10.35 -18.95
N MET A 201 -4.95 10.72 -17.84
CA MET A 201 -3.56 10.38 -17.59
C MET A 201 -3.33 8.87 -17.48
N ILE A 202 -4.21 8.16 -16.77
CA ILE A 202 -4.13 6.70 -16.63
C ILE A 202 -4.42 6.01 -17.96
N ASP A 203 -5.43 6.44 -18.71
CA ASP A 203 -5.75 5.87 -20.02
C ASP A 203 -4.59 6.08 -21.01
N ASN A 204 -3.99 7.26 -21.04
CA ASN A 204 -2.81 7.53 -21.86
C ASN A 204 -1.62 6.63 -21.45
N ALA A 205 -1.38 6.49 -20.14
CA ALA A 205 -0.30 5.64 -19.64
C ALA A 205 -0.45 4.17 -20.10
N ILE A 206 -1.69 3.67 -20.10
CA ILE A 206 -1.98 2.31 -20.58
C ILE A 206 -1.78 2.19 -22.09
N LEU A 207 -2.15 3.23 -22.87
CA LEU A 207 -1.95 3.27 -24.32
C LEU A 207 -0.47 3.37 -24.70
N GLU A 208 0.34 4.09 -23.91
CA GLU A 208 1.80 4.22 -24.12
C GLU A 208 2.53 2.92 -23.80
N GLY A 209 2.03 2.10 -22.88
CA GLY A 209 2.56 0.79 -22.54
C GLY A 209 2.28 0.37 -21.10
N THR A 210 2.25 -0.92 -20.90
CA THR A 210 2.02 -1.57 -19.60
C THR A 210 3.22 -2.41 -19.21
N ASP A 211 3.51 -2.49 -17.91
CA ASP A 211 4.45 -3.46 -17.37
C ASP A 211 3.74 -4.82 -17.14
N THR A 212 4.51 -5.83 -16.81
CA THR A 212 4.00 -7.13 -16.36
C THR A 212 4.62 -7.53 -15.03
N VAL A 213 3.90 -8.34 -14.27
CA VAL A 213 4.40 -9.00 -13.07
C VAL A 213 4.18 -10.51 -13.19
N MET A 214 5.10 -11.30 -12.63
CA MET A 214 5.00 -12.77 -12.61
C MET A 214 4.23 -13.23 -11.36
N ILE A 215 3.10 -13.90 -11.58
CA ILE A 215 2.30 -14.50 -10.50
C ILE A 215 2.03 -15.96 -10.84
N ASN A 216 2.52 -16.89 -10.04
CA ASN A 216 2.43 -18.34 -10.28
C ASN A 216 2.83 -18.75 -11.72
N GLY A 217 3.94 -18.16 -12.21
CA GLY A 217 4.46 -18.46 -13.55
C GLY A 217 3.66 -17.86 -14.73
N LYS A 218 2.66 -17.02 -14.44
CA LYS A 218 1.88 -16.28 -15.44
C LYS A 218 2.30 -14.82 -15.45
N GLU A 219 2.62 -14.29 -16.64
CA GLU A 219 2.74 -12.84 -16.83
C GLU A 219 1.37 -12.18 -16.78
N ILE A 220 1.23 -11.15 -15.96
CA ILE A 220 -0.02 -10.42 -15.76
C ILE A 220 0.24 -8.93 -15.95
N LYS A 221 -0.56 -8.28 -16.79
CA LYS A 221 -0.44 -6.86 -17.12
C LYS A 221 -0.74 -5.97 -15.92
N THR A 222 0.11 -4.96 -15.72
CA THR A 222 -0.07 -3.91 -14.70
C THR A 222 0.29 -2.54 -15.26
N LEU A 223 0.00 -1.47 -14.53
CA LEU A 223 0.50 -0.14 -14.84
C LEU A 223 2.03 -0.15 -14.85
N SER A 224 2.64 0.75 -15.60
CA SER A 224 4.09 0.97 -15.45
C SER A 224 4.44 1.35 -14.01
N SER A 225 5.66 1.04 -13.58
CA SER A 225 6.12 1.22 -12.21
C SER A 225 5.89 2.64 -11.69
N THR A 226 6.07 3.66 -12.53
CA THR A 226 5.80 5.08 -12.21
C THR A 226 4.32 5.34 -11.87
N TYR A 227 3.40 4.83 -12.68
CA TYR A 227 1.96 5.02 -12.45
C TYR A 227 1.43 4.13 -11.33
N ASN A 228 2.02 2.95 -11.13
CA ASN A 228 1.75 2.12 -9.96
C ASN A 228 2.11 2.84 -8.65
N ALA A 229 3.31 3.44 -8.56
CA ALA A 229 3.75 4.19 -7.39
C ALA A 229 2.81 5.37 -7.08
N MET A 230 2.38 6.10 -8.11
CA MET A 230 1.45 7.21 -7.96
C MET A 230 0.05 6.75 -7.57
N TYR A 231 -0.46 5.68 -8.21
CA TYR A 231 -1.79 5.15 -7.91
C TYR A 231 -1.89 4.58 -6.49
N ILE A 232 -0.90 3.77 -6.07
CA ILE A 232 -0.87 3.24 -4.70
C ILE A 232 -0.86 4.37 -3.68
N PHE A 233 -0.07 5.43 -3.93
CA PHE A 233 -0.08 6.61 -3.07
C PHE A 233 -1.46 7.30 -3.02
N VAL A 234 -2.08 7.59 -4.16
CA VAL A 234 -3.40 8.25 -4.20
C VAL A 234 -4.45 7.41 -3.46
N HIS A 235 -4.42 6.09 -3.63
CA HIS A 235 -5.30 5.16 -2.96
C HIS A 235 -5.06 5.12 -1.43
N LEU A 236 -3.80 4.99 -1.01
CA LEU A 236 -3.46 4.96 0.41
C LEU A 236 -3.75 6.31 1.10
N PHE A 237 -3.49 7.46 0.44
CA PHE A 237 -3.81 8.76 0.99
C PHE A 237 -5.33 8.98 1.09
N TYR A 238 -6.08 8.42 0.14
CA TYR A 238 -7.54 8.37 0.23
C TYR A 238 -7.99 7.69 1.52
N HIS A 239 -7.52 6.50 1.82
CA HIS A 239 -7.86 5.78 3.05
C HIS A 239 -7.33 6.48 4.30
N MET A 240 -6.12 6.99 4.26
CA MET A 240 -5.51 7.72 5.37
C MET A 240 -6.35 8.92 5.80
N THR A 241 -6.92 9.66 4.84
CA THR A 241 -7.76 10.83 5.15
C THR A 241 -9.21 10.47 5.49
N ALA A 242 -9.66 9.27 5.22
CA ALA A 242 -11.02 8.80 5.48
C ALA A 242 -11.12 7.98 6.77
N SER A 243 -10.61 6.76 6.75
CA SER A 243 -10.81 5.76 7.80
C SER A 243 -9.55 5.41 8.58
N GLY A 244 -8.40 5.52 7.95
CA GLY A 244 -7.10 5.07 8.43
C GLY A 244 -6.47 4.04 7.51
N VAL A 245 -5.16 3.90 7.62
CA VAL A 245 -4.32 3.01 6.82
C VAL A 245 -3.41 2.22 7.75
N GLY A 246 -3.12 0.96 7.41
CA GLY A 246 -2.16 0.14 8.13
C GLY A 246 -0.78 0.21 7.49
N LEU A 247 0.24 -0.29 8.21
CA LEU A 247 1.62 -0.30 7.72
C LEU A 247 1.79 -1.13 6.44
N ARG A 248 0.95 -2.15 6.20
CA ARG A 248 1.03 -2.95 4.98
C ARG A 248 0.96 -2.08 3.71
N GLN A 249 0.02 -1.13 3.64
CA GLN A 249 -0.12 -0.29 2.45
C GLN A 249 1.09 0.64 2.25
N LEU A 250 1.74 1.04 3.34
CA LEU A 250 2.98 1.84 3.28
C LEU A 250 4.18 0.99 2.86
N CYS A 251 4.27 -0.24 3.37
CA CYS A 251 5.27 -1.21 2.90
C CYS A 251 5.07 -1.51 1.40
N ASP A 252 3.83 -1.72 0.95
CA ASP A 252 3.51 -1.90 -0.47
C ASP A 252 4.03 -0.74 -1.33
N TRP A 253 3.79 0.50 -0.87
CA TRP A 253 4.26 1.68 -1.59
C TRP A 253 5.78 1.80 -1.57
N ALA A 254 6.43 1.49 -0.44
CA ALA A 254 7.90 1.47 -0.34
C ALA A 254 8.52 0.45 -1.32
N MET A 255 7.96 -0.76 -1.42
CA MET A 255 8.44 -1.79 -2.34
C MET A 255 8.26 -1.42 -3.81
N VAL A 256 7.15 -0.76 -4.16
CA VAL A 256 6.95 -0.27 -5.54
C VAL A 256 7.92 0.87 -5.88
N LEU A 257 8.22 1.76 -4.93
CA LEU A 257 9.23 2.81 -5.11
C LEU A 257 10.65 2.23 -5.28
N HIS A 258 10.98 1.20 -4.50
CA HIS A 258 12.25 0.48 -4.62
C HIS A 258 12.40 -0.16 -6.01
N ASN A 259 11.40 -0.93 -6.45
CA ASN A 259 11.41 -1.56 -7.78
C ASN A 259 11.46 -0.54 -8.94
N LEU A 260 10.87 0.64 -8.77
CA LEU A 260 10.96 1.71 -9.78
C LEU A 260 12.41 2.11 -10.03
N ASN A 261 13.24 2.17 -8.98
CA ASN A 261 14.66 2.57 -9.10
C ASN A 261 15.52 1.43 -9.68
N ASP A 262 15.27 0.18 -9.32
CA ASP A 262 16.02 -0.97 -9.83
C ASP A 262 15.85 -1.10 -11.35
N ASN A 263 14.64 -0.96 -11.87
CA ASN A 263 14.36 -0.99 -13.31
C ASN A 263 15.07 0.14 -14.09
N VAL A 264 15.28 1.30 -13.48
CA VAL A 264 16.01 2.41 -14.11
C VAL A 264 17.50 2.13 -14.11
N ASN A 265 18.06 1.63 -13.00
CA ASN A 265 19.48 1.26 -12.91
C ASN A 265 19.85 0.19 -13.94
N ASP A 266 18.99 -0.84 -14.13
CA ASP A 266 19.21 -1.87 -15.14
C ASP A 266 19.17 -1.32 -16.55
N ASN A 267 18.25 -0.39 -16.86
CA ASN A 267 18.19 0.25 -18.16
C ASN A 267 19.39 1.19 -18.42
N GLU A 268 19.87 1.93 -17.42
CA GLU A 268 21.09 2.73 -17.55
C GLU A 268 22.34 1.86 -17.71
N ASN A 269 22.44 0.75 -17.00
CA ASN A 269 23.53 -0.20 -17.17
C ASN A 269 23.50 -0.85 -18.56
N LEU A 270 22.32 -1.17 -19.11
CA LEU A 270 22.16 -1.64 -20.49
C LEU A 270 22.54 -0.59 -21.53
N LEU A 271 22.14 0.67 -21.30
CA LEU A 271 22.51 1.80 -22.17
C LEU A 271 23.99 2.11 -22.09
N ASN A 272 24.58 2.08 -20.90
CA ASN A 272 26.02 2.27 -20.69
C ASN A 272 26.85 1.12 -21.30
N THR A 273 26.40 -0.14 -21.22
CA THR A 273 27.02 -1.28 -21.90
C THR A 273 26.87 -1.22 -23.42
N LYS A 274 25.75 -0.71 -23.95
CA LYS A 274 25.62 -0.41 -25.38
C LYS A 274 26.49 0.77 -25.79
N ALA A 275 26.48 1.87 -25.01
CA ALA A 275 27.31 3.05 -25.27
C ALA A 275 28.81 2.77 -25.13
N GLN A 276 29.24 1.81 -24.31
CA GLN A 276 30.63 1.34 -24.23
C GLN A 276 31.01 0.48 -25.45
N ARG A 277 30.09 -0.24 -26.05
CA ARG A 277 30.32 -0.92 -27.34
C ARG A 277 30.37 0.04 -28.52
N ASP A 278 29.70 1.17 -28.43
CA ASP A 278 29.69 2.22 -29.47
C ASP A 278 30.75 3.33 -29.20
N LYS A 279 31.50 3.31 -28.09
CA LYS A 279 32.55 4.27 -27.71
C LYS A 279 33.93 3.92 -28.23
N ASP A 280 34.05 3.52 -29.50
CA ASP A 280 35.27 3.77 -30.27
C ASP A 280 35.25 5.14 -31.00
N PHE A 281 34.29 5.99 -30.71
CA PHE A 281 34.26 7.39 -31.23
C PHE A 281 33.84 8.40 -30.15
N ASN A 282 34.85 9.11 -29.68
CA ASN A 282 34.96 10.49 -29.16
C ASN A 282 33.65 11.23 -28.75
N ASP A 283 33.40 11.51 -27.47
CA ASP A 283 33.29 12.88 -26.94
C ASP A 283 33.19 12.95 -25.41
N ASN A 284 33.91 13.89 -24.82
CA ASN A 284 33.98 14.20 -23.40
C ASN A 284 32.75 15.03 -22.97
N ARG A 285 31.74 14.42 -22.39
CA ARG A 285 30.80 15.07 -21.44
C ARG A 285 30.23 14.03 -20.47
N THR A 286 30.71 14.04 -19.23
CA THR A 286 30.04 13.41 -18.09
C THR A 286 28.77 14.19 -17.78
N PRO A 287 27.56 13.61 -17.89
CA PRO A 287 26.37 14.26 -17.35
C PRO A 287 26.43 14.17 -15.84
N SER A 288 26.39 15.32 -15.17
CA SER A 288 26.09 15.39 -13.74
C SER A 288 24.68 14.80 -13.50
N LEU A 289 24.61 13.72 -12.72
CA LEU A 289 23.37 13.13 -12.22
C LEU A 289 22.59 14.17 -11.41
N ASN A 290 21.72 14.92 -12.07
CA ASN A 290 20.70 15.71 -11.38
C ASN A 290 19.63 14.75 -10.85
N ARG A 291 19.44 14.70 -9.53
CA ARG A 291 18.37 13.96 -8.82
C ARG A 291 16.94 14.21 -9.35
N GLU A 292 16.75 15.18 -10.23
CA GLU A 292 15.48 15.47 -10.92
C GLU A 292 15.23 14.57 -12.15
N GLY A 293 16.17 13.73 -12.55
CA GLY A 293 16.07 12.87 -13.74
C GLY A 293 15.32 11.56 -13.54
N TRP A 294 15.10 11.13 -12.31
CA TRP A 294 14.54 9.85 -11.94
C TRP A 294 13.04 9.98 -11.66
N GLY A 295 12.15 9.46 -12.46
CA GLY A 295 10.71 9.39 -12.16
C GLY A 295 10.08 10.69 -11.59
N GLY A 296 10.88 11.49 -10.86
CA GLY A 296 10.47 12.73 -10.21
C GLY A 296 9.99 13.79 -11.19
N SER A 297 10.59 13.90 -12.38
CA SER A 297 10.11 14.81 -13.42
C SER A 297 8.81 14.30 -14.06
N SER A 298 8.64 12.98 -14.22
CA SER A 298 7.44 12.38 -14.83
C SER A 298 6.21 12.46 -13.92
N ILE A 299 6.35 12.31 -12.58
CA ILE A 299 5.22 12.36 -11.64
C ILE A 299 5.03 13.72 -10.96
N SER A 300 6.04 14.61 -11.00
CA SER A 300 5.98 15.94 -10.36
C SER A 300 4.86 16.82 -10.92
N GLY A 301 4.70 16.84 -12.23
CA GLY A 301 3.62 17.56 -12.91
C GLY A 301 2.25 17.10 -12.47
N PRO A 302 1.92 15.82 -12.64
CA PRO A 302 0.67 15.23 -12.17
C PRO A 302 0.36 15.45 -10.69
N LEU A 303 1.33 15.24 -9.80
CA LEU A 303 1.14 15.45 -8.37
C LEU A 303 0.88 16.93 -8.02
N LYS A 304 1.50 17.87 -8.72
CA LYS A 304 1.23 19.31 -8.57
C LYS A 304 -0.16 19.68 -9.06
N GLU A 305 -0.56 19.25 -10.26
CA GLU A 305 -1.87 19.53 -10.84
C GLU A 305 -3.00 18.98 -9.95
N LEU A 306 -2.84 17.79 -9.44
CA LEU A 306 -3.78 17.14 -8.51
C LEU A 306 -3.70 17.68 -7.08
N GLY A 307 -2.69 18.49 -6.73
CA GLY A 307 -2.49 19.05 -5.39
C GLY A 307 -1.98 18.04 -4.36
N TYR A 308 -1.36 16.92 -4.79
CA TYR A 308 -0.88 15.86 -3.92
C TYR A 308 0.62 15.93 -3.59
N LEU A 309 1.42 16.78 -4.27
CA LEU A 309 2.88 16.76 -4.12
C LEU A 309 3.36 16.89 -2.66
N LYS A 310 2.71 17.77 -1.88
CA LYS A 310 3.06 17.95 -0.45
C LYS A 310 2.75 16.70 0.37
N ALA A 311 1.60 16.05 0.12
CA ALA A 311 1.22 14.82 0.79
C ALA A 311 2.16 13.67 0.41
N TYR A 312 2.50 13.56 -0.88
CA TYR A 312 3.44 12.55 -1.39
C TYR A 312 4.79 12.65 -0.68
N LYS A 313 5.37 13.86 -0.59
CA LYS A 313 6.65 14.09 0.08
C LYS A 313 6.59 13.85 1.59
N ALA A 314 5.53 14.30 2.27
CA ALA A 314 5.37 14.07 3.71
C ALA A 314 5.25 12.58 4.04
N MET A 315 4.54 11.81 3.23
CA MET A 315 4.44 10.36 3.40
C MET A 315 5.71 9.63 2.97
N GLY A 316 6.41 10.12 1.94
CA GLY A 316 7.73 9.62 1.58
C GLY A 316 8.76 9.81 2.69
N ALA A 317 8.73 10.94 3.39
CA ALA A 317 9.57 11.15 4.58
C ALA A 317 9.30 10.09 5.67
N PHE A 318 8.04 9.69 5.86
CA PHE A 318 7.71 8.58 6.77
C PHE A 318 8.32 7.24 6.31
N LEU A 319 8.29 6.92 5.00
CA LEU A 319 8.91 5.70 4.49
C LEU A 319 10.42 5.67 4.77
N VAL A 320 11.09 6.79 4.54
CA VAL A 320 12.54 6.92 4.79
C VAL A 320 12.86 6.77 6.27
N GLU A 321 12.18 7.51 7.14
CA GLU A 321 12.52 7.56 8.56
C GLU A 321 12.10 6.31 9.33
N TYR A 322 10.93 5.74 9.04
CA TYR A 322 10.38 4.63 9.81
C TYR A 322 10.49 3.28 9.13
N LEU A 323 10.28 3.20 7.82
CA LEU A 323 10.39 1.95 7.09
C LEU A 323 11.77 1.72 6.47
N GLY A 324 12.67 2.71 6.54
CA GLY A 324 14.06 2.56 6.09
C GLY A 324 14.23 2.54 4.57
N LEU A 325 13.26 3.09 3.80
CA LEU A 325 13.46 3.28 2.37
C LEU A 325 14.71 4.16 2.15
N PRO A 326 15.71 3.73 1.38
CA PRO A 326 16.86 4.57 1.07
C PRO A 326 16.40 5.91 0.47
N GLU A 327 16.90 7.04 1.01
CA GLU A 327 16.41 8.36 0.61
C GLU A 327 16.68 8.67 -0.87
N GLU A 328 17.74 8.11 -1.41
CA GLU A 328 18.09 8.17 -2.83
C GLU A 328 17.09 7.47 -3.75
N GLN A 329 16.33 6.52 -3.22
CA GLN A 329 15.27 5.81 -3.96
C GLN A 329 13.93 6.53 -3.92
N PHE A 330 13.80 7.57 -3.09
CA PHE A 330 12.61 8.41 -3.10
C PHE A 330 12.71 9.48 -4.19
N PRO A 331 11.70 9.65 -5.08
CA PRO A 331 11.82 10.46 -6.29
C PRO A 331 11.90 11.97 -6.07
N PHE A 332 11.91 12.44 -4.82
CA PHE A 332 11.98 13.86 -4.47
C PHE A 332 12.94 14.12 -3.33
N VAL A 333 13.64 15.24 -3.37
CA VAL A 333 14.39 15.75 -2.22
C VAL A 333 13.43 16.09 -1.09
N LEU A 334 13.67 15.49 0.08
CA LEU A 334 12.90 15.71 1.30
C LEU A 334 13.45 16.91 2.07
N THR A 335 12.55 17.74 2.58
CA THR A 335 12.88 18.94 3.35
C THR A 335 12.36 18.80 4.79
N GLU A 336 12.85 19.66 5.71
CA GLU A 336 12.34 19.74 7.07
C GLU A 336 10.81 19.99 7.12
N LYS A 337 10.26 20.69 6.12
CA LYS A 337 8.80 20.91 6.03
C LYS A 337 8.04 19.62 5.75
N ASP A 338 8.64 18.69 5.02
CA ASP A 338 8.07 17.38 4.72
C ASP A 338 8.19 16.47 5.95
N ARG A 339 9.34 16.47 6.62
CA ARG A 339 9.64 15.66 7.82
C ARG A 339 8.80 16.03 9.04
N LYS A 340 8.35 17.28 9.17
CA LYS A 340 7.44 17.72 10.25
C LYS A 340 6.15 16.90 10.37
N TRP A 341 5.75 16.22 9.32
CA TRP A 341 4.53 15.42 9.31
C TRP A 341 4.72 13.99 9.80
N VAL A 342 5.95 13.52 9.86
CA VAL A 342 6.29 12.10 10.09
C VAL A 342 5.70 11.58 11.40
N GLU A 343 5.89 12.32 12.52
CA GLU A 343 5.30 11.93 13.79
C GLU A 343 3.77 11.94 13.81
N THR A 344 3.15 12.89 13.11
CA THR A 344 1.69 12.93 12.98
C THR A 344 1.17 11.73 12.19
N ILE A 345 1.86 11.37 11.10
CA ILE A 345 1.57 10.21 10.26
C ILE A 345 1.71 8.93 11.08
N LYS A 346 2.84 8.74 11.79
CA LYS A 346 3.08 7.59 12.66
C LYS A 346 1.98 7.40 13.69
N LYS A 347 1.73 8.43 14.50
CA LYS A 347 0.70 8.39 15.55
C LYS A 347 -0.68 8.04 15.00
N ASN A 348 -0.98 8.56 13.81
CA ASN A 348 -2.24 8.28 13.16
C ASN A 348 -2.35 6.81 12.71
N ILE A 349 -1.33 6.28 12.04
CA ILE A 349 -1.28 4.89 11.55
C ILE A 349 -1.39 3.92 12.73
N LEU A 350 -0.58 4.08 13.77
CA LEU A 350 -0.58 3.19 14.91
C LEU A 350 -1.89 3.25 15.71
N LYS A 351 -2.49 4.44 15.84
CA LYS A 351 -3.75 4.62 16.56
C LYS A 351 -4.95 4.09 15.80
N ARG A 352 -4.99 4.23 14.48
CA ARG A 352 -6.16 3.91 13.66
C ARG A 352 -6.11 2.52 13.04
N GLY A 353 -4.91 2.01 12.77
CA GLY A 353 -4.70 0.74 12.12
C GLY A 353 -5.36 0.66 10.74
N ASN A 354 -5.43 -0.55 10.21
CA ASN A 354 -5.99 -0.80 8.90
C ASN A 354 -7.50 -0.51 8.86
N PHE A 355 -7.92 0.42 8.00
CA PHE A 355 -9.30 0.92 7.85
C PHE A 355 -9.94 1.44 9.14
N GLY A 356 -9.14 1.97 10.08
CA GLY A 356 -9.62 2.54 11.32
C GLY A 356 -10.32 1.54 12.25
N ARG A 357 -9.90 0.27 12.20
CA ARG A 357 -10.45 -0.80 13.04
C ARG A 357 -10.01 -0.69 14.49
N THR A 358 -8.86 -0.06 14.75
CA THR A 358 -8.31 0.14 16.09
C THR A 358 -8.69 1.51 16.68
N GLY A 359 -8.46 1.70 17.97
CA GLY A 359 -8.71 2.95 18.67
C GLY A 359 -10.18 3.35 18.83
N ARG A 360 -11.12 2.42 18.62
CA ARG A 360 -12.56 2.65 18.82
C ARG A 360 -12.98 2.29 20.25
N LYS A 361 -13.82 3.14 20.84
CA LYS A 361 -14.40 2.91 22.16
C LYS A 361 -15.71 2.10 22.10
N VAL A 362 -16.52 2.32 21.04
CA VAL A 362 -17.81 1.64 20.85
C VAL A 362 -17.62 0.42 19.96
N LYS A 363 -17.73 -0.77 20.54
CA LYS A 363 -17.55 -2.05 19.83
C LYS A 363 -18.81 -2.56 19.15
N ASN A 364 -20.00 -2.18 19.64
CA ASN A 364 -21.28 -2.67 19.12
C ASN A 364 -21.76 -1.86 17.91
N LEU A 365 -22.15 -2.56 16.84
CA LEU A 365 -22.73 -1.95 15.64
C LEU A 365 -24.06 -1.27 15.99
N GLY A 366 -24.13 0.06 15.93
CA GLY A 366 -25.32 0.85 16.26
C GLY A 366 -25.15 2.32 15.95
N VAL A 367 -26.12 3.13 16.38
CA VAL A 367 -26.08 4.59 16.15
C VAL A 367 -24.84 5.23 16.77
N LEU A 368 -24.50 4.87 18.01
CA LEU A 368 -23.31 5.39 18.71
C LEU A 368 -22.01 5.02 17.99
N HIS A 369 -21.89 3.79 17.50
CA HIS A 369 -20.74 3.37 16.68
C HIS A 369 -20.63 4.18 15.38
N SER A 370 -21.76 4.47 14.75
CA SER A 370 -21.81 5.29 13.53
C SER A 370 -21.42 6.74 13.80
N MET A 371 -21.87 7.31 14.93
CA MET A 371 -21.51 8.67 15.35
C MET A 371 -20.00 8.76 15.68
N GLU A 372 -19.47 7.79 16.42
CA GLU A 372 -18.03 7.70 16.70
C GLU A 372 -17.23 7.59 15.42
N THR A 373 -17.66 6.73 14.48
CA THR A 373 -17.00 6.59 13.16
C THR A 373 -16.99 7.91 12.40
N GLY A 374 -18.13 8.61 12.34
CA GLY A 374 -18.23 9.92 11.70
C GLY A 374 -17.31 10.97 12.34
N TYR A 375 -17.30 11.05 13.66
CA TYR A 375 -16.40 11.95 14.42
C TYR A 375 -14.92 11.63 14.14
N LEU A 376 -14.53 10.36 14.25
CA LEU A 376 -13.15 9.94 14.03
C LEU A 376 -12.68 10.21 12.59
N ASN A 377 -13.55 9.96 11.60
CA ASN A 377 -13.22 10.23 10.19
C ASN A 377 -13.10 11.74 9.92
N MET A 378 -13.95 12.56 10.55
CA MET A 378 -13.86 14.02 10.45
C MET A 378 -12.56 14.54 11.09
N ALA A 379 -12.22 14.06 12.28
CA ALA A 379 -10.97 14.42 12.96
C ALA A 379 -9.74 14.04 12.11
N GLN A 380 -9.78 12.85 11.49
CA GLN A 380 -8.78 12.36 10.54
C GLN A 380 -8.62 13.31 9.35
N THR A 381 -9.74 13.62 8.71
CA THR A 381 -9.82 14.55 7.58
C THR A 381 -9.19 15.91 7.91
N LEU A 382 -9.53 16.47 9.07
CA LEU A 382 -8.98 17.75 9.53
C LEU A 382 -7.47 17.68 9.83
N THR A 383 -6.99 16.57 10.35
CA THR A 383 -5.55 16.35 10.64
C THR A 383 -4.71 16.51 9.37
N PHE A 384 -5.16 15.94 8.25
CA PHE A 384 -4.39 15.94 7.00
C PHE A 384 -4.83 17.00 5.98
N TYR A 385 -5.76 17.89 6.35
CA TYR A 385 -6.27 18.93 5.46
C TYR A 385 -5.16 19.75 4.79
N ARG A 386 -4.12 20.14 5.54
CA ARG A 386 -3.02 20.97 5.03
C ARG A 386 -2.10 20.28 4.03
N LEU A 387 -2.19 18.96 3.89
CA LEU A 387 -1.37 18.19 2.94
C LEU A 387 -1.96 18.21 1.53
N ALA A 388 -3.29 18.10 1.39
CA ALA A 388 -4.00 18.15 0.12
C ALA A 388 -5.39 18.75 0.30
N PRO A 389 -5.53 20.08 0.47
CA PRO A 389 -6.77 20.73 0.89
C PRO A 389 -7.97 20.42 -0.01
N LYS A 390 -7.80 20.43 -1.34
CA LYS A 390 -8.89 20.19 -2.29
C LYS A 390 -9.40 18.76 -2.20
N GLU A 391 -8.49 17.79 -2.13
CA GLU A 391 -8.84 16.37 -2.08
C GLU A 391 -9.44 15.98 -0.72
N VAL A 392 -8.95 16.60 0.34
CA VAL A 392 -9.52 16.39 1.68
C VAL A 392 -10.93 16.95 1.80
N LEU A 393 -11.25 18.07 1.14
CA LEU A 393 -12.62 18.64 1.13
C LEU A 393 -13.66 17.67 0.53
N LEU A 394 -13.27 16.80 -0.40
CA LEU A 394 -14.17 15.76 -0.93
C LEU A 394 -14.75 14.87 0.19
N ARG A 395 -13.99 14.69 1.28
CA ARG A 395 -14.43 13.86 2.41
C ARG A 395 -15.64 14.43 3.13
N PHE A 396 -15.74 15.74 3.21
CA PHE A 396 -16.91 16.38 3.83
C PHE A 396 -18.18 16.16 2.99
N THR A 397 -18.07 16.18 1.66
CA THR A 397 -19.22 15.89 0.79
C THR A 397 -19.61 14.41 0.89
N SER A 398 -18.67 13.49 0.90
CA SER A 398 -18.91 12.05 1.05
C SER A 398 -19.49 11.70 2.42
N LEU A 399 -19.06 12.38 3.49
CA LEU A 399 -19.66 12.25 4.82
C LEU A 399 -21.11 12.74 4.82
N GLY A 400 -21.40 13.86 4.16
CA GLY A 400 -22.76 14.38 4.00
C GLY A 400 -23.66 13.40 3.23
N GLU A 401 -23.20 12.84 2.12
CA GLU A 401 -23.90 11.82 1.34
C GLU A 401 -24.17 10.57 2.19
N TRP A 402 -23.18 10.09 2.93
CA TRP A 402 -23.31 8.93 3.83
C TRP A 402 -24.35 9.19 4.94
N PHE A 403 -24.35 10.38 5.57
CA PHE A 403 -25.38 10.75 6.54
C PHE A 403 -26.77 10.77 5.90
N MET A 404 -26.91 11.36 4.73
CA MET A 404 -28.19 11.46 4.03
C MET A 404 -28.76 10.08 3.65
N GLU A 405 -27.95 9.17 3.15
CA GLU A 405 -28.35 7.79 2.84
C GLU A 405 -28.80 7.04 4.09
N ARG A 406 -28.03 7.13 5.17
CA ARG A 406 -28.34 6.42 6.41
C ARG A 406 -29.62 6.94 7.08
N PHE A 407 -29.93 8.22 6.96
CA PHE A 407 -31.19 8.79 7.44
C PHE A 407 -32.38 8.50 6.52
N LYS A 408 -32.19 8.37 5.22
CA LYS A 408 -33.22 7.95 4.27
C LYS A 408 -33.67 6.50 4.48
N ILE A 409 -32.72 5.60 4.81
CA ILE A 409 -33.02 4.19 5.10
C ILE A 409 -33.89 4.07 6.36
N LYS A 410 -33.72 4.94 7.36
CA LYS A 410 -34.55 4.95 8.58
C LYS A 410 -35.97 5.52 8.39
N ARG A 411 -36.25 6.22 7.29
CA ARG A 411 -37.61 6.71 6.97
C ARG A 411 -38.45 5.71 6.18
N LYS A 412 -37.90 4.55 5.78
CA LYS A 412 -38.57 3.48 5.04
C LYS A 412 -38.93 2.26 5.87
N HIS A 413 -38.66 2.28 7.18
CA HIS A 413 -39.07 1.31 8.18
C HIS A 413 -39.76 2.03 9.33
#